data_e5940e24194bc74dc4730c8924020786
#
_entry.id   e5940e24194bc74dc4730c8924020786
#
_cell.length_a   1.000
_cell.length_b   1.000
_cell.length_c   1.000
_cell.angle_alpha   90.00
_cell.angle_beta   90.00
_cell.angle_gamma   90.00
#
_symmetry.space_group_name_H-M   'P 1'
#
loop_
_entity.id
_entity.type
_entity.pdbx_description
1 polymer ?
#
loop_
_entity_poly.entity_id
_entity_poly.type
_entity_poly.pdbx_seq_one_letter_code
_entity_poly.pdbx_strand_id
1 'polypeptide(L)'
;MRIETENLILIPGTTNLLTSAIQGNDFLSKALGYVVCPDWTEFGVAPLAYTLEMLTQSEDKNGWWTYFPIHTVDQKLIGSCGYKGRPTPDGMVEIGYEVCPEYRQKGLGTEIANGLLTHAFNDELVKLVIAHTLPMENPSTKILRKLSFKKVCEIVDPEDGVIWRWELKKP
;
A
#
# COMPACT_ATOMS: atom_id res chain seq x y z
N MET A 1 12.30 6.83 1.97
CA MET A 1 12.33 6.79 3.45
C MET A 1 11.42 5.64 3.90
N ARG A 2 11.85 4.78 4.86
CA ARG A 2 11.00 3.74 5.44
C ARG A 2 10.01 4.36 6.42
N ILE A 3 8.84 3.71 6.58
CA ILE A 3 7.83 4.11 7.56
C ILE A 3 7.86 3.07 8.68
N GLU A 4 8.03 3.52 9.92
CA GLU A 4 8.06 2.65 11.10
C GLU A 4 6.76 2.82 11.88
N THR A 5 6.19 1.70 12.32
CA THR A 5 4.98 1.63 13.14
C THR A 5 5.26 0.74 14.36
N GLU A 6 4.26 0.42 15.16
CA GLU A 6 4.43 -0.38 16.38
C GLU A 6 4.98 -1.79 16.09
N ASN A 7 4.41 -2.48 15.10
CA ASN A 7 4.74 -3.87 14.79
C ASN A 7 5.38 -4.04 13.40
N LEU A 8 5.45 -2.98 12.59
CA LEU A 8 5.85 -3.07 11.19
C LEU A 8 6.92 -2.05 10.80
N ILE A 9 7.72 -2.45 9.81
CA ILE A 9 8.56 -1.55 9.03
C ILE A 9 8.09 -1.64 7.58
N LEU A 10 7.61 -0.53 7.01
CA LEU A 10 7.26 -0.45 5.60
C LEU A 10 8.50 -0.02 4.82
N ILE A 11 9.08 -0.94 4.07
CA ILE A 11 10.28 -0.71 3.26
C ILE A 11 9.88 -0.22 1.88
N PRO A 12 10.36 0.94 1.41
CA PRO A 12 10.01 1.44 0.08
C PRO A 12 10.54 0.53 -1.02
N GLY A 13 9.70 0.27 -2.01
CA GLY A 13 10.05 -0.49 -3.20
C GLY A 13 11.05 0.27 -4.06
N THR A 14 12.29 -0.20 -4.05
CA THR A 14 13.32 0.26 -4.99
C THR A 14 13.25 -0.52 -6.29
N THR A 15 13.85 -0.03 -7.36
CA THR A 15 13.95 -0.74 -8.63
C THR A 15 14.47 -2.18 -8.43
N ASN A 16 15.49 -2.37 -7.60
CA ASN A 16 16.04 -3.68 -7.29
C ASN A 16 15.04 -4.60 -6.57
N LEU A 17 14.33 -4.08 -5.56
CA LEU A 17 13.35 -4.85 -4.78
C LEU A 17 12.14 -5.22 -5.66
N LEU A 18 11.64 -4.30 -6.48
CA LEU A 18 10.53 -4.55 -7.39
C LEU A 18 10.91 -5.58 -8.47
N THR A 19 12.10 -5.47 -9.06
CA THR A 19 12.61 -6.48 -10.00
C THR A 19 12.71 -7.85 -9.34
N SER A 20 13.24 -7.92 -8.11
CA SER A 20 13.35 -9.17 -7.36
C SER A 20 11.97 -9.76 -7.03
N ALA A 21 11.01 -8.92 -6.67
CA ALA A 21 9.63 -9.35 -6.39
C ALA A 21 8.94 -9.94 -7.63
N ILE A 22 9.15 -9.36 -8.80
CA ILE A 22 8.64 -9.85 -10.08
C ILE A 22 9.27 -11.21 -10.46
N GLN A 23 10.54 -11.41 -10.12
CA GLN A 23 11.26 -12.67 -10.36
C GLN A 23 10.80 -13.80 -9.44
N GLY A 24 10.25 -13.50 -8.26
CA GLY A 24 9.69 -14.47 -7.33
C GLY A 24 10.14 -14.29 -5.89
N ASN A 25 9.49 -15.05 -4.99
CA ASN A 25 9.67 -14.91 -3.55
C ASN A 25 11.10 -15.14 -3.06
N ASP A 26 11.83 -16.08 -3.65
CA ASP A 26 13.22 -16.38 -3.26
C ASP A 26 14.15 -15.21 -3.60
N PHE A 27 13.96 -14.58 -4.77
CA PHE A 27 14.71 -13.40 -5.16
C PHE A 27 14.38 -12.21 -4.26
N LEU A 28 13.10 -12.00 -3.97
CA LEU A 28 12.65 -10.95 -3.07
C LEU A 28 13.19 -11.15 -1.65
N SER A 29 13.10 -12.37 -1.12
CA SER A 29 13.63 -12.71 0.22
C SER A 29 15.12 -12.40 0.33
N LYS A 30 15.89 -12.79 -0.68
CA LYS A 30 17.33 -12.51 -0.74
C LYS A 30 17.64 -11.01 -0.82
N ALA A 31 16.88 -10.26 -1.61
CA ALA A 31 17.09 -8.82 -1.79
C ALA A 31 16.65 -8.01 -0.56
N LEU A 32 15.56 -8.40 0.10
CA LEU A 32 15.05 -7.77 1.32
C LEU A 32 15.86 -8.14 2.56
N GLY A 33 16.41 -9.36 2.61
CA GLY A 33 17.00 -9.93 3.83
C GLY A 33 15.97 -10.42 4.85
N TYR A 34 14.72 -10.64 4.43
CA TYR A 34 13.60 -11.09 5.25
C TYR A 34 12.91 -12.31 4.62
N VAL A 35 12.26 -13.13 5.43
CA VAL A 35 11.41 -14.21 4.93
C VAL A 35 10.20 -13.62 4.22
N VAL A 36 9.80 -14.19 3.09
CA VAL A 36 8.61 -13.77 2.34
C VAL A 36 7.46 -14.73 2.62
N CYS A 37 6.31 -14.20 3.06
CA CYS A 37 5.08 -14.99 3.17
C CYS A 37 4.69 -15.52 1.78
N PRO A 38 4.36 -16.82 1.60
CA PRO A 38 4.04 -17.35 0.28
C PRO A 38 2.97 -16.57 -0.48
N ASP A 39 1.89 -16.21 0.20
CA ASP A 39 0.73 -15.50 -0.36
C ASP A 39 0.73 -14.02 0.06
N TRP A 40 1.89 -13.37 0.01
CA TRP A 40 2.03 -11.97 0.44
C TRP A 40 1.30 -10.96 -0.47
N THR A 41 0.99 -11.34 -1.71
CA THR A 41 0.19 -10.54 -2.63
C THR A 41 -0.88 -11.38 -3.32
N GLU A 42 -2.10 -10.88 -3.35
CA GLU A 42 -3.23 -11.40 -4.13
C GLU A 42 -3.32 -10.73 -5.50
N PHE A 43 -2.78 -9.51 -5.64
CA PHE A 43 -2.78 -8.76 -6.91
C PHE A 43 -1.68 -9.21 -7.88
N GLY A 44 -0.78 -10.08 -7.42
CA GLY A 44 0.31 -10.60 -8.25
C GLY A 44 1.34 -9.53 -8.62
N VAL A 45 2.00 -9.73 -9.77
CA VAL A 45 3.14 -8.90 -10.18
C VAL A 45 2.77 -7.66 -10.99
N ALA A 46 1.55 -7.56 -11.50
CA ALA A 46 1.15 -6.46 -12.38
C ALA A 46 1.29 -5.06 -11.73
N PRO A 47 0.83 -4.82 -10.48
CA PRO A 47 1.03 -3.55 -9.80
C PRO A 47 2.51 -3.23 -9.53
N LEU A 48 3.33 -4.26 -9.31
CA LEU A 48 4.78 -4.12 -9.09
C LEU A 48 5.49 -3.73 -10.38
N ALA A 49 5.11 -4.34 -11.50
CA ALA A 49 5.66 -4.02 -12.83
C ALA A 49 5.30 -2.58 -13.22
N TYR A 50 4.07 -2.15 -12.98
CA TYR A 50 3.65 -0.75 -13.18
C TYR A 50 4.47 0.22 -12.32
N THR A 51 4.65 -0.08 -11.04
CA THR A 51 5.49 0.75 -10.15
C THR A 51 6.93 0.81 -10.64
N LEU A 52 7.49 -0.32 -11.09
CA LEU A 52 8.85 -0.39 -11.62
C LEU A 52 9.00 0.50 -12.87
N GLU A 53 8.02 0.45 -13.77
CA GLU A 53 7.98 1.31 -14.95
C GLU A 53 7.96 2.78 -14.57
N MET A 54 7.08 3.19 -13.65
CA MET A 54 6.98 4.57 -13.18
C MET A 54 8.26 5.06 -12.52
N LEU A 55 8.93 4.23 -11.71
CA LEU A 55 10.21 4.57 -11.09
C LEU A 55 11.38 4.67 -12.08
N THR A 56 11.30 3.96 -13.21
CA THR A 56 12.34 4.05 -14.26
C THR A 56 12.15 5.24 -15.16
N GLN A 57 10.92 5.66 -15.41
CA GLN A 57 10.58 6.82 -16.24
C GLN A 57 10.67 8.16 -15.48
N SER A 58 10.62 8.14 -14.17
CA SER A 58 10.61 9.34 -13.31
C SER A 58 11.94 9.49 -12.60
N GLU A 59 12.50 10.71 -12.58
CA GLU A 59 13.66 11.05 -11.73
C GLU A 59 13.29 11.02 -10.24
N ASP A 60 12.01 10.90 -9.91
CA ASP A 60 11.46 11.05 -8.58
C ASP A 60 11.24 9.74 -7.85
N LYS A 61 12.11 9.49 -6.90
CA LYS A 61 12.13 8.31 -6.04
C LYS A 61 11.53 8.56 -4.64
N ASN A 62 10.61 9.51 -4.52
CA ASN A 62 10.20 10.10 -3.24
C ASN A 62 9.16 9.30 -2.43
N GLY A 63 9.08 7.97 -2.56
CA GLY A 63 8.28 7.16 -1.63
C GLY A 63 6.76 7.20 -1.85
N TRP A 64 6.29 7.62 -3.03
CA TRP A 64 4.86 7.66 -3.39
C TRP A 64 4.40 6.44 -4.20
N TRP A 65 5.01 5.27 -3.93
CA TRP A 65 4.76 4.02 -4.65
C TRP A 65 4.64 2.85 -3.68
N THR A 66 4.98 1.66 -4.12
CA THR A 66 4.90 0.42 -3.35
C THR A 66 5.85 0.41 -2.16
N TYR A 67 5.36 -0.12 -1.04
CA TYR A 67 6.10 -0.49 0.16
C TYR A 67 5.91 -1.96 0.49
N PHE A 68 6.92 -2.55 1.09
CA PHE A 68 6.93 -3.93 1.58
C PHE A 68 6.82 -3.91 3.12
N PRO A 69 5.65 -4.28 3.69
CA PRO A 69 5.46 -4.33 5.14
C PRO A 69 6.13 -5.55 5.76
N ILE A 70 7.13 -5.30 6.61
CA ILE A 70 7.85 -6.33 7.35
C ILE A 70 7.33 -6.38 8.78
N HIS A 71 6.87 -7.56 9.22
CA HIS A 71 6.54 -7.81 10.62
C HIS A 71 7.83 -7.91 11.44
N THR A 72 8.01 -7.01 12.42
CA THR A 72 9.30 -6.81 13.10
C THR A 72 9.71 -8.00 13.96
N VAL A 73 8.75 -8.66 14.62
CA VAL A 73 9.02 -9.81 15.49
C VAL A 73 9.37 -11.05 14.66
N ASP A 74 8.56 -11.34 13.63
CA ASP A 74 8.75 -12.55 12.82
C ASP A 74 9.79 -12.37 11.70
N GLN A 75 10.30 -11.15 11.50
CA GLN A 75 11.25 -10.80 10.43
C GLN A 75 10.73 -11.27 9.06
N LYS A 76 9.45 -10.99 8.78
CA LYS A 76 8.74 -11.55 7.64
C LYS A 76 7.96 -10.49 6.85
N LEU A 77 8.07 -10.54 5.52
CA LEU A 77 7.21 -9.77 4.63
C LEU A 77 5.81 -10.37 4.65
N ILE A 78 4.81 -9.54 4.97
CA ILE A 78 3.44 -9.98 5.24
C ILE A 78 2.38 -9.43 4.28
N GLY A 79 2.77 -8.68 3.27
CA GLY A 79 1.82 -8.06 2.35
C GLY A 79 2.47 -7.10 1.39
N SER A 80 1.66 -6.29 0.76
CA SER A 80 2.10 -5.09 0.04
C SER A 80 1.22 -3.90 0.37
N CYS A 81 1.77 -2.70 0.22
CA CYS A 81 1.03 -1.48 0.47
C CYS A 81 1.69 -0.30 -0.24
N GLY A 82 1.07 0.86 -0.18
CA GLY A 82 1.67 2.08 -0.71
C GLY A 82 0.66 3.04 -1.32
N TYR A 83 1.13 3.80 -2.28
CA TYR A 83 0.38 4.83 -2.99
C TYR A 83 0.30 4.50 -4.48
N LYS A 84 -0.73 4.99 -5.15
CA LYS A 84 -0.87 4.92 -6.60
C LYS A 84 -0.29 6.19 -7.27
N GLY A 85 0.92 6.56 -6.91
CA GLY A 85 1.60 7.73 -7.42
C GLY A 85 1.66 8.89 -6.44
N ARG A 86 2.23 9.99 -6.92
CA ARG A 86 2.41 11.24 -6.18
C ARG A 86 1.09 11.95 -5.90
N PRO A 87 1.08 12.85 -4.91
CA PRO A 87 -0.02 13.79 -4.76
C PRO A 87 -0.29 14.55 -6.07
N THR A 88 -1.55 14.60 -6.44
CA THR A 88 -2.01 15.39 -7.58
C THR A 88 -1.82 16.88 -7.31
N PRO A 89 -1.88 17.78 -8.32
CA PRO A 89 -1.73 19.22 -8.10
C PRO A 89 -2.72 19.82 -7.10
N ASP A 90 -3.89 19.20 -6.93
CA ASP A 90 -4.90 19.58 -5.93
C ASP A 90 -4.70 18.93 -4.56
N GLY A 91 -3.65 18.09 -4.42
CA GLY A 91 -3.22 17.52 -3.15
C GLY A 91 -3.91 16.20 -2.77
N MET A 92 -4.40 15.45 -3.75
CA MET A 92 -4.99 14.13 -3.54
C MET A 92 -3.95 13.02 -3.73
N VAL A 93 -3.99 11.98 -2.88
CA VAL A 93 -3.22 10.75 -3.03
C VAL A 93 -4.08 9.53 -2.73
N GLU A 94 -3.86 8.44 -3.47
CA GLU A 94 -4.57 7.18 -3.24
C GLU A 94 -3.67 6.18 -2.53
N ILE A 95 -4.20 5.51 -1.49
CA ILE A 95 -3.54 4.41 -0.79
C ILE A 95 -4.14 3.06 -1.16
N GLY A 96 -3.28 2.03 -1.15
CA GLY A 96 -3.67 0.63 -1.25
C GLY A 96 -2.87 -0.22 -0.27
N TYR A 97 -3.45 -1.33 0.17
CA TYR A 97 -2.78 -2.28 1.06
C TYR A 97 -3.44 -3.66 0.99
N GLU A 98 -2.63 -4.66 1.23
CA GLU A 98 -3.04 -6.06 1.38
C GLU A 98 -2.18 -6.74 2.45
N VAL A 99 -2.74 -7.75 3.11
CA VAL A 99 -2.06 -8.54 4.14
C VAL A 99 -2.28 -10.01 3.83
N CYS A 100 -1.21 -10.80 3.85
CA CYS A 100 -1.28 -12.23 3.59
C CYS A 100 -2.20 -12.94 4.61
N PRO A 101 -2.87 -14.04 4.23
CA PRO A 101 -3.91 -14.69 5.04
C PRO A 101 -3.48 -15.00 6.48
N GLU A 102 -2.25 -15.48 6.67
CA GLU A 102 -1.66 -15.84 7.97
C GLU A 102 -1.61 -14.67 8.97
N TYR A 103 -1.55 -13.42 8.46
CA TYR A 103 -1.41 -12.20 9.26
C TYR A 103 -2.68 -11.36 9.33
N ARG A 104 -3.79 -11.84 8.77
CA ARG A 104 -5.10 -11.16 8.85
C ARG A 104 -5.70 -11.25 10.25
N GLN A 105 -6.66 -10.37 10.53
CA GLN A 105 -7.39 -10.28 11.81
C GLN A 105 -6.50 -10.00 13.05
N LYS A 106 -5.30 -9.48 12.84
CA LYS A 106 -4.33 -9.10 13.88
C LYS A 106 -4.15 -7.59 14.01
N GLY A 107 -4.99 -6.79 13.35
CA GLY A 107 -4.90 -5.32 13.35
C GLY A 107 -3.88 -4.74 12.37
N LEU A 108 -3.03 -5.57 11.75
CA LEU A 108 -1.90 -5.13 10.93
C LEU A 108 -2.31 -4.35 9.67
N GLY A 109 -3.44 -4.69 9.04
CA GLY A 109 -3.97 -3.89 7.93
C GLY A 109 -4.36 -2.48 8.33
N THR A 110 -4.93 -2.30 9.54
CA THR A 110 -5.22 -0.97 10.10
C THR A 110 -3.93 -0.21 10.38
N GLU A 111 -2.92 -0.89 10.92
CA GLU A 111 -1.61 -0.33 11.23
C GLU A 111 -0.88 0.14 9.97
N ILE A 112 -0.88 -0.67 8.89
CA ILE A 112 -0.34 -0.29 7.59
C ILE A 112 -1.04 0.97 7.06
N ALA A 113 -2.37 0.96 6.99
CA ALA A 113 -3.13 2.08 6.47
C ALA A 113 -2.88 3.37 7.29
N ASN A 114 -2.81 3.26 8.63
CA ASN A 114 -2.49 4.39 9.50
C ASN A 114 -1.05 4.91 9.30
N GLY A 115 -0.09 4.02 9.10
CA GLY A 115 1.29 4.38 8.77
C GLY A 115 1.38 5.17 7.46
N LEU A 116 0.67 4.71 6.40
CA LEU A 116 0.58 5.42 5.14
C LEU A 116 -0.11 6.78 5.30
N LEU A 117 -1.19 6.88 6.08
CA LEU A 117 -1.88 8.15 6.36
C LEU A 117 -0.96 9.16 7.05
N THR A 118 -0.26 8.71 8.10
CA THR A 118 0.67 9.56 8.84
C THR A 118 1.78 10.08 7.93
N HIS A 119 2.35 9.21 7.11
CA HIS A 119 3.36 9.61 6.13
C HIS A 119 2.80 10.60 5.10
N ALA A 120 1.61 10.32 4.55
CA ALA A 120 0.99 11.20 3.57
C ALA A 120 0.68 12.59 4.13
N PHE A 121 0.09 12.67 5.32
CA PHE A 121 -0.28 13.94 5.93
C PHE A 121 0.88 14.73 6.51
N ASN A 122 2.07 14.14 6.62
CA ASN A 122 3.30 14.88 6.91
C ASN A 122 3.80 15.69 5.71
N ASP A 123 3.36 15.35 4.50
CA ASP A 123 3.62 16.17 3.32
C ASP A 123 2.62 17.34 3.26
N GLU A 124 3.14 18.56 3.10
CA GLU A 124 2.30 19.79 3.07
C GLU A 124 1.41 19.85 1.84
N LEU A 125 1.79 19.20 0.75
CA LEU A 125 1.00 19.14 -0.49
C LEU A 125 -0.25 18.29 -0.35
N VAL A 126 -0.23 17.29 0.55
CA VAL A 126 -1.36 16.35 0.70
C VAL A 126 -2.47 16.99 1.52
N LYS A 127 -3.66 17.06 0.92
CA LYS A 127 -4.90 17.56 1.52
C LYS A 127 -5.97 16.49 1.67
N LEU A 128 -5.89 15.45 0.84
CA LEU A 128 -6.91 14.41 0.73
C LEU A 128 -6.25 13.07 0.46
N VAL A 129 -6.58 12.07 1.27
CA VAL A 129 -6.24 10.67 0.99
C VAL A 129 -7.49 9.93 0.57
N ILE A 130 -7.40 9.17 -0.52
CA ILE A 130 -8.48 8.34 -1.02
C ILE A 130 -8.09 6.86 -0.99
N ALA A 131 -9.10 6.00 -0.99
CA ALA A 131 -8.95 4.56 -1.20
C ALA A 131 -10.16 4.02 -1.96
N HIS A 132 -9.98 2.91 -2.66
CA HIS A 132 -11.06 2.20 -3.34
C HIS A 132 -11.24 0.80 -2.75
N THR A 133 -12.48 0.33 -2.73
CA THR A 133 -12.83 -1.03 -2.29
C THR A 133 -13.87 -1.62 -3.20
N LEU A 134 -13.99 -2.95 -3.20
CA LEU A 134 -15.14 -3.61 -3.81
C LEU A 134 -16.44 -3.07 -3.19
N PRO A 135 -17.58 -3.11 -3.94
CA PRO A 135 -18.84 -2.50 -3.55
C PRO A 135 -19.61 -3.38 -2.55
N MET A 136 -18.94 -3.84 -1.51
CA MET A 136 -19.50 -4.67 -0.45
C MET A 136 -18.76 -4.49 0.86
N GLU A 137 -19.42 -4.83 1.96
CA GLU A 137 -18.78 -4.89 3.28
C GLU A 137 -17.69 -5.96 3.30
N ASN A 138 -16.47 -5.56 3.62
CA ASN A 138 -15.29 -6.40 3.66
C ASN A 138 -14.28 -5.88 4.71
N PRO A 139 -13.17 -6.58 4.96
CA PRO A 139 -12.15 -6.10 5.91
C PRO A 139 -11.62 -4.70 5.62
N SER A 140 -11.39 -4.34 4.34
CA SER A 140 -10.92 -3.00 3.96
C SER A 140 -11.92 -1.91 4.30
N THR A 141 -13.23 -2.11 4.05
CA THR A 141 -14.26 -1.12 4.40
C THR A 141 -14.33 -0.87 5.90
N LYS A 142 -14.13 -1.92 6.72
CA LYS A 142 -14.08 -1.80 8.19
C LYS A 142 -12.84 -1.01 8.65
N ILE A 143 -11.68 -1.26 8.05
CA ILE A 143 -10.43 -0.53 8.31
C ILE A 143 -10.61 0.96 7.97
N LEU A 144 -11.13 1.25 6.77
CA LEU A 144 -11.32 2.64 6.32
C LEU A 144 -12.28 3.41 7.25
N ARG A 145 -13.39 2.80 7.68
CA ARG A 145 -14.29 3.44 8.66
C ARG A 145 -13.62 3.66 10.00
N LYS A 146 -12.85 2.69 10.49
CA LYS A 146 -12.09 2.83 11.75
C LYS A 146 -11.10 3.99 11.69
N LEU A 147 -10.53 4.26 10.51
CA LEU A 147 -9.62 5.37 10.26
C LEU A 147 -10.34 6.67 9.83
N SER A 148 -11.67 6.72 10.03
CA SER A 148 -12.50 7.90 9.76
C SER A 148 -12.67 8.30 8.29
N PHE A 149 -12.35 7.40 7.36
CA PHE A 149 -12.73 7.60 5.96
C PHE A 149 -14.24 7.61 5.80
N LYS A 150 -14.71 8.42 4.86
CA LYS A 150 -16.13 8.47 4.46
C LYS A 150 -16.28 7.89 3.06
N LYS A 151 -17.24 6.98 2.87
CA LYS A 151 -17.67 6.55 1.54
C LYS A 151 -18.36 7.75 0.87
N VAL A 152 -17.88 8.17 -0.29
CA VAL A 152 -18.40 9.37 -0.98
C VAL A 152 -19.20 9.03 -2.23
N CYS A 153 -18.80 8.02 -2.99
CA CYS A 153 -19.53 7.61 -4.20
C CYS A 153 -19.19 6.18 -4.63
N GLU A 154 -19.91 5.72 -5.62
CA GLU A 154 -19.59 4.56 -6.44
C GLU A 154 -19.03 5.04 -7.78
N ILE A 155 -17.99 4.39 -8.27
CA ILE A 155 -17.42 4.64 -9.60
C ILE A 155 -17.34 3.32 -10.37
N VAL A 156 -17.34 3.42 -11.69
CA VAL A 156 -17.12 2.26 -12.56
C VAL A 156 -15.67 2.28 -13.01
N ASP A 157 -14.91 1.34 -12.48
CA ASP A 157 -13.53 1.12 -12.89
C ASP A 157 -13.48 0.19 -14.11
N PRO A 158 -12.63 0.46 -15.12
CA PRO A 158 -12.53 -0.38 -16.32
C PRO A 158 -12.11 -1.83 -16.07
N GLU A 159 -11.34 -2.08 -15.01
CA GLU A 159 -10.80 -3.40 -14.66
C GLU A 159 -11.63 -4.09 -13.58
N ASP A 160 -12.01 -3.36 -12.52
CA ASP A 160 -12.64 -3.89 -11.33
C ASP A 160 -14.18 -3.78 -11.34
N GLY A 161 -14.75 -3.08 -12.35
CA GLY A 161 -16.19 -2.81 -12.41
C GLY A 161 -16.63 -1.76 -11.40
N VAL A 162 -17.77 -1.97 -10.72
CA VAL A 162 -18.23 -1.01 -9.69
C VAL A 162 -17.35 -1.11 -8.47
N ILE A 163 -16.83 0.02 -7.99
CA ILE A 163 -16.06 0.14 -6.76
C ILE A 163 -16.55 1.30 -5.91
N TRP A 164 -16.30 1.24 -4.61
CA TRP A 164 -16.59 2.32 -3.68
C TRP A 164 -15.37 3.19 -3.46
N ARG A 165 -15.56 4.51 -3.60
CA ARG A 165 -14.55 5.51 -3.28
C ARG A 165 -14.72 6.02 -1.86
N TRP A 166 -13.62 6.03 -1.12
CA TRP A 166 -13.49 6.50 0.25
C TRP A 166 -12.53 7.68 0.31
N GLU A 167 -12.83 8.65 1.17
CA GLU A 167 -12.05 9.86 1.33
C GLU A 167 -11.79 10.20 2.78
N LEU A 168 -10.57 10.67 3.06
CA LEU A 168 -10.18 11.26 4.34
C LEU A 168 -9.43 12.56 4.07
N LYS A 169 -9.99 13.68 4.51
CA LYS A 169 -9.33 14.99 4.44
C LYS A 169 -8.27 15.10 5.53
N LYS A 170 -7.21 15.83 5.23
CA LYS A 170 -6.20 16.21 6.24
C LYS A 170 -6.90 16.96 7.38
N PRO A 171 -6.63 16.58 8.65
CA PRO A 171 -7.19 17.25 9.83
C PRO A 171 -6.86 18.72 9.89
#